data_2622ecb25bb1bcc9050e9eeaf923a468
#
_entry.id   2622ecb25bb1bcc9050e9eeaf923a468
#
_cell.length_a   1.000
_cell.length_b   1.000
_cell.length_c   1.000
_cell.angle_alpha   90.00
_cell.angle_beta   90.00
_cell.angle_gamma   90.00
#
_symmetry.space_group_name_H-M   'P 1'
#
loop_
_entity.id
_entity.type
_entity.pdbx_description
1 polymer ?
#
loop_
_entity_poly.entity_id
_entity_poly.type
_entity_poly.pdbx_seq_one_letter_code
_entity_poly.pdbx_strand_id
1 'polypeptide(L)'
;MKICNLKLFFILTFLFFFPGLSGADACKKWVSGNPIVEIKSYWENVNSKQIISCLNEGQSLSVRDTMGRTPLHLASLYSKNPKVIKLLIQGGSKIDARNASGGTALHDAASRNHNPVVLETLIRAGADVNAKNSNKWSPLHSSKFNKNEKIVKLLLAFGADINAEDDMKRTPLHLAAPFGSYEKIKLLLNAGANPNALTKYGISPLHGAAGWNKDPKVVLEIIESGAIVNIGIEVERTPLHEAAKWNSNSKVIFALIDNNADIFATNSKGENIFDIIETNEKLKSTDGYWDVRELQFR
;
A
#
# COMPACT_ATOMS: atom_id res chain seq x y z
N MET A 1 -0.47 16.06 -70.40
CA MET A 1 -0.25 14.63 -70.08
C MET A 1 0.58 14.51 -68.82
N LYS A 2 0.03 13.74 -67.87
CA LYS A 2 0.64 13.25 -66.59
C LYS A 2 0.75 14.25 -65.45
N ILE A 3 -0.21 14.13 -64.64
CA ILE A 3 -0.52 14.36 -63.27
C ILE A 3 0.60 13.77 -62.37
N CYS A 4 1.10 14.52 -61.41
CA CYS A 4 1.82 13.97 -60.29
C CYS A 4 1.20 14.49 -58.97
N ASN A 5 0.58 13.55 -58.26
CA ASN A 5 -0.05 13.74 -56.97
C ASN A 5 1.01 14.06 -55.89
N LEU A 6 0.87 15.18 -55.24
CA LEU A 6 1.57 15.46 -53.97
C LEU A 6 0.56 15.38 -52.81
N LYS A 7 0.57 14.25 -52.09
CA LYS A 7 -0.19 14.09 -50.87
C LYS A 7 0.49 14.95 -49.81
N LEU A 8 -0.15 16.05 -49.49
CA LEU A 8 0.21 16.87 -48.34
C LEU A 8 -0.33 16.16 -47.08
N PHE A 9 0.56 15.59 -46.27
CA PHE A 9 0.24 15.11 -44.91
C PHE A 9 0.09 16.34 -44.00
N PHE A 10 -1.16 16.72 -43.75
CA PHE A 10 -1.48 17.64 -42.67
C PHE A 10 -1.33 16.86 -41.33
N ILE A 11 -0.22 17.03 -40.66
CA ILE A 11 -0.12 16.72 -39.25
C ILE A 11 -0.86 17.83 -38.50
N LEU A 12 -2.13 17.60 -38.21
CA LEU A 12 -2.86 18.42 -37.24
C LEU A 12 -2.28 18.12 -35.84
N THR A 13 -1.35 18.96 -35.44
CA THR A 13 -1.04 19.09 -33.99
C THR A 13 -2.26 19.74 -33.36
N PHE A 14 -3.11 18.92 -32.76
CA PHE A 14 -4.14 19.38 -31.84
C PHE A 14 -3.41 19.86 -30.57
N LEU A 15 -2.97 21.12 -30.60
CA LEU A 15 -2.77 21.91 -29.40
C LEU A 15 -4.14 22.06 -28.75
N PHE A 16 -4.46 21.21 -27.79
CA PHE A 16 -5.54 21.48 -26.85
C PHE A 16 -5.19 22.73 -26.06
N PHE A 17 -5.54 23.89 -26.63
CA PHE A 17 -5.76 25.09 -25.88
C PHE A 17 -6.95 24.80 -24.96
N PHE A 18 -6.71 24.43 -23.72
CA PHE A 18 -7.74 24.53 -22.69
C PHE A 18 -8.00 26.04 -22.49
N PRO A 19 -9.17 26.56 -22.95
CA PRO A 19 -9.58 27.88 -22.53
C PRO A 19 -9.61 27.84 -21.00
N GLY A 20 -8.98 28.82 -20.36
CA GLY A 20 -8.98 28.92 -18.90
C GLY A 20 -10.42 28.78 -18.41
N LEU A 21 -10.71 27.66 -17.75
CA LEU A 21 -12.00 27.44 -17.09
C LEU A 21 -12.24 28.66 -16.19
N SER A 22 -13.39 29.32 -16.35
CA SER A 22 -13.83 30.36 -15.41
C SER A 22 -13.80 29.73 -14.01
N GLY A 23 -13.45 30.50 -12.96
CA GLY A 23 -13.31 29.96 -11.60
C GLY A 23 -14.48 29.07 -11.18
N ALA A 24 -15.71 29.42 -11.55
CA ALA A 24 -16.94 28.69 -11.27
C ALA A 24 -16.98 27.25 -11.85
N ASP A 25 -16.41 27.01 -13.05
CA ASP A 25 -16.39 25.67 -13.65
C ASP A 25 -15.32 24.78 -13.04
N ALA A 26 -14.22 25.36 -12.56
CA ALA A 26 -13.18 24.61 -11.87
C ALA A 26 -13.69 24.02 -10.54
N CYS A 27 -14.56 24.75 -9.85
CA CYS A 27 -15.07 24.35 -8.52
C CYS A 27 -16.16 23.27 -8.61
N LYS A 28 -16.94 23.22 -9.69
CA LYS A 28 -17.92 22.13 -9.95
C LYS A 28 -17.27 20.76 -10.07
N LYS A 29 -15.96 20.69 -10.36
CA LYS A 29 -15.20 19.45 -10.54
C LYS A 29 -14.71 18.82 -9.25
N TRP A 30 -14.97 19.41 -8.09
CA TRP A 30 -14.44 18.90 -6.81
C TRP A 30 -14.88 17.48 -6.50
N VAL A 31 -16.13 17.12 -6.78
CA VAL A 31 -16.71 15.80 -6.47
C VAL A 31 -17.74 15.33 -7.49
N SER A 32 -18.08 16.13 -8.49
CA SER A 32 -19.21 15.81 -9.38
C SER A 32 -18.82 14.80 -10.47
N GLY A 33 -19.55 13.70 -10.54
CA GLY A 33 -19.90 12.84 -11.69
C GLY A 33 -18.90 12.50 -12.80
N ASN A 34 -17.71 13.03 -12.75
CA ASN A 34 -16.68 12.87 -13.77
C ASN A 34 -15.91 11.56 -13.59
N PRO A 35 -15.39 10.95 -14.67
CA PRO A 35 -14.53 9.79 -14.58
C PRO A 35 -13.39 10.02 -13.56
N ILE A 36 -13.01 8.97 -12.82
CA ILE A 36 -11.91 9.00 -11.81
C ILE A 36 -10.65 9.68 -12.37
N VAL A 37 -10.39 9.56 -13.66
CA VAL A 37 -9.23 10.17 -14.35
C VAL A 37 -9.29 11.70 -14.31
N GLU A 38 -10.46 12.31 -14.52
CA GLU A 38 -10.61 13.78 -14.49
C GLU A 38 -10.48 14.33 -13.08
N ILE A 39 -11.07 13.66 -12.10
CA ILE A 39 -10.95 14.01 -10.68
C ILE A 39 -9.48 13.96 -10.23
N LYS A 40 -8.78 12.89 -10.59
CA LYS A 40 -7.35 12.74 -10.31
C LYS A 40 -6.54 13.88 -10.94
N SER A 41 -6.71 14.10 -12.26
CA SER A 41 -6.00 15.16 -12.99
C SER A 41 -6.25 16.53 -12.40
N TYR A 42 -7.50 16.83 -11.99
CA TYR A 42 -7.82 18.09 -11.31
C TYR A 42 -7.00 18.25 -10.03
N TRP A 43 -7.07 17.27 -9.10
CA TRP A 43 -6.39 17.38 -7.79
C TRP A 43 -4.86 17.31 -7.87
N GLU A 44 -4.30 16.66 -8.89
CA GLU A 44 -2.85 16.67 -9.15
C GLU A 44 -2.35 18.06 -9.59
N ASN A 45 -3.17 18.83 -10.28
CA ASN A 45 -2.78 20.09 -10.93
C ASN A 45 -3.38 21.33 -10.28
N VAL A 46 -4.36 21.20 -9.38
CA VAL A 46 -5.00 22.32 -8.71
C VAL A 46 -3.98 23.16 -7.92
N ASN A 47 -4.09 24.46 -8.06
CA ASN A 47 -3.23 25.40 -7.35
C ASN A 47 -3.98 26.16 -6.23
N SER A 48 -3.22 26.87 -5.39
CA SER A 48 -3.78 27.59 -4.25
C SER A 48 -4.76 28.70 -4.66
N LYS A 49 -4.55 29.37 -5.81
CA LYS A 49 -5.45 30.44 -6.28
C LYS A 49 -6.83 29.88 -6.63
N GLN A 50 -6.87 28.71 -7.29
CA GLN A 50 -8.11 28.04 -7.65
C GLN A 50 -8.89 27.61 -6.39
N ILE A 51 -8.21 27.08 -5.36
CA ILE A 51 -8.87 26.72 -4.09
C ILE A 51 -9.43 27.98 -3.41
N ILE A 52 -8.67 29.07 -3.35
CA ILE A 52 -9.14 30.35 -2.76
C ILE A 52 -10.37 30.87 -3.51
N SER A 53 -10.36 30.82 -4.86
CA SER A 53 -11.52 31.22 -5.66
C SER A 53 -12.75 30.41 -5.30
N CYS A 54 -12.62 29.07 -5.25
CA CYS A 54 -13.72 28.19 -4.90
C CYS A 54 -14.27 28.43 -3.49
N LEU A 55 -13.40 28.70 -2.53
CA LEU A 55 -13.82 29.02 -1.15
C LEU A 55 -14.57 30.37 -1.09
N ASN A 56 -14.09 31.38 -1.83
CA ASN A 56 -14.74 32.70 -1.91
C ASN A 56 -16.12 32.64 -2.62
N GLU A 57 -16.28 31.69 -3.54
CA GLU A 57 -17.57 31.40 -4.22
C GLU A 57 -18.53 30.58 -3.33
N GLY A 58 -18.14 30.25 -2.10
CA GLY A 58 -18.97 29.54 -1.14
C GLY A 58 -19.12 28.04 -1.43
N GLN A 59 -18.17 27.45 -2.16
CA GLN A 59 -18.22 26.00 -2.43
C GLN A 59 -18.16 25.18 -1.15
N SER A 60 -19.06 24.22 -1.04
CA SER A 60 -19.16 23.37 0.15
C SER A 60 -18.00 22.39 0.24
N LEU A 61 -17.31 22.38 1.38
CA LEU A 61 -16.23 21.47 1.72
C LEU A 61 -16.74 20.09 2.23
N SER A 62 -18.05 19.94 2.40
CA SER A 62 -18.70 18.72 2.85
C SER A 62 -19.33 17.90 1.72
N VAL A 63 -19.27 18.39 0.46
CA VAL A 63 -19.70 17.61 -0.70
C VAL A 63 -18.96 16.30 -0.79
N ARG A 64 -19.62 15.28 -1.33
CA ARG A 64 -19.04 13.91 -1.39
C ARG A 64 -19.18 13.34 -2.79
N ASP A 65 -18.15 12.62 -3.21
CA ASP A 65 -18.21 11.82 -4.42
C ASP A 65 -18.97 10.48 -4.17
N THR A 66 -19.05 9.64 -5.18
CA THR A 66 -19.71 8.32 -5.10
C THR A 66 -19.10 7.36 -4.08
N MET A 67 -17.84 7.61 -3.68
CA MET A 67 -17.14 6.87 -2.63
C MET A 67 -17.24 7.55 -1.25
N GLY A 68 -18.08 8.57 -1.12
CA GLY A 68 -18.24 9.35 0.11
C GLY A 68 -17.03 10.23 0.46
N ARG A 69 -16.09 10.45 -0.47
CA ARG A 69 -14.89 11.25 -0.24
C ARG A 69 -15.20 12.74 -0.36
N THR A 70 -14.69 13.51 0.59
CA THR A 70 -14.75 14.98 0.55
C THR A 70 -13.61 15.56 -0.29
N PRO A 71 -13.64 16.87 -0.63
CA PRO A 71 -12.52 17.55 -1.26
C PRO A 71 -11.18 17.32 -0.54
N LEU A 72 -11.18 17.28 0.81
CA LEU A 72 -9.96 17.02 1.58
C LEU A 72 -9.42 15.59 1.36
N HIS A 73 -10.28 14.57 1.25
CA HIS A 73 -9.86 13.21 0.91
C HIS A 73 -9.18 13.17 -0.47
N LEU A 74 -9.83 13.78 -1.47
CA LEU A 74 -9.34 13.78 -2.84
C LEU A 74 -8.02 14.56 -2.99
N ALA A 75 -7.91 15.73 -2.34
CA ALA A 75 -6.68 16.47 -2.28
C ALA A 75 -5.58 15.67 -1.58
N SER A 76 -5.89 15.00 -0.46
CA SER A 76 -4.94 14.18 0.29
C SER A 76 -4.45 12.98 -0.49
N LEU A 77 -5.28 12.43 -1.38
CA LEU A 77 -4.94 11.30 -2.22
C LEU A 77 -4.06 11.68 -3.42
N TYR A 78 -4.33 12.83 -4.05
CA TYR A 78 -3.77 13.17 -5.36
C TYR A 78 -2.90 14.43 -5.38
N SER A 79 -3.16 15.44 -4.53
CA SER A 79 -2.43 16.69 -4.62
C SER A 79 -0.98 16.56 -4.15
N LYS A 80 -0.06 17.10 -4.93
CA LYS A 80 1.36 17.23 -4.57
C LYS A 80 1.64 18.50 -3.78
N ASN A 81 0.66 19.41 -3.68
CA ASN A 81 0.83 20.73 -3.08
C ASN A 81 0.22 20.78 -1.66
N PRO A 82 1.04 20.80 -0.59
CA PRO A 82 0.53 20.82 0.78
C PRO A 82 -0.23 22.12 1.12
N LYS A 83 0.00 23.22 0.37
CA LYS A 83 -0.78 24.46 0.56
C LYS A 83 -2.27 24.26 0.25
N VAL A 84 -2.60 23.37 -0.71
CA VAL A 84 -4.00 23.01 -1.02
C VAL A 84 -4.67 22.40 0.20
N ILE A 85 -4.00 21.42 0.85
CA ILE A 85 -4.49 20.78 2.08
C ILE A 85 -4.73 21.83 3.18
N LYS A 86 -3.74 22.69 3.40
CA LYS A 86 -3.83 23.76 4.41
C LYS A 86 -5.02 24.69 4.16
N LEU A 87 -5.25 25.10 2.91
CA LEU A 87 -6.37 25.99 2.55
C LEU A 87 -7.73 25.31 2.75
N LEU A 88 -7.87 24.03 2.38
CA LEU A 88 -9.11 23.30 2.62
C LEU A 88 -9.43 23.18 4.12
N ILE A 89 -8.42 22.92 4.96
CA ILE A 89 -8.56 22.84 6.40
C ILE A 89 -8.93 24.22 6.99
N GLN A 90 -8.23 25.27 6.59
CA GLN A 90 -8.51 26.67 7.01
C GLN A 90 -9.91 27.12 6.56
N GLY A 91 -10.40 26.63 5.42
CA GLY A 91 -11.76 26.89 4.93
C GLY A 91 -12.84 26.14 5.71
N GLY A 92 -12.49 25.27 6.66
CA GLY A 92 -13.45 24.56 7.51
C GLY A 92 -13.71 23.10 7.14
N SER A 93 -12.83 22.47 6.33
CA SER A 93 -12.94 21.01 6.11
C SER A 93 -12.85 20.26 7.44
N LYS A 94 -13.78 19.30 7.66
CA LYS A 94 -13.67 18.39 8.80
C LYS A 94 -12.49 17.43 8.55
N ILE A 95 -11.44 17.55 9.37
CA ILE A 95 -10.18 16.84 9.18
C ILE A 95 -10.34 15.31 9.24
N ASP A 96 -11.12 14.80 10.17
CA ASP A 96 -11.42 13.38 10.34
C ASP A 96 -12.79 12.99 9.75
N ALA A 97 -13.25 13.71 8.71
CA ALA A 97 -14.41 13.27 7.93
C ALA A 97 -14.14 11.85 7.41
N ARG A 98 -15.17 11.00 7.43
CA ARG A 98 -15.08 9.61 7.00
C ARG A 98 -15.71 9.42 5.62
N ASN A 99 -15.02 8.71 4.73
CA ASN A 99 -15.57 8.27 3.44
C ASN A 99 -16.46 7.03 3.61
N ALA A 100 -16.98 6.46 2.52
CA ALA A 100 -17.87 5.29 2.56
C ALA A 100 -17.24 4.04 3.20
N SER A 101 -15.91 3.91 3.17
CA SER A 101 -15.16 2.84 3.84
C SER A 101 -14.74 3.20 5.27
N GLY A 102 -15.23 4.31 5.83
CA GLY A 102 -14.83 4.80 7.14
C GLY A 102 -13.43 5.43 7.18
N GLY A 103 -12.72 5.50 6.08
CA GLY A 103 -11.38 6.08 5.98
C GLY A 103 -11.41 7.59 6.10
N THR A 104 -10.34 8.19 6.67
CA THR A 104 -10.12 9.63 6.73
C THR A 104 -9.16 10.10 5.63
N ALA A 105 -9.04 11.41 5.44
CA ALA A 105 -8.06 11.99 4.53
C ALA A 105 -6.62 11.53 4.81
N LEU A 106 -6.30 11.24 6.08
CA LEU A 106 -4.98 10.71 6.47
C LEU A 106 -4.76 9.27 5.97
N HIS A 107 -5.79 8.42 5.93
CA HIS A 107 -5.70 7.08 5.30
C HIS A 107 -5.39 7.21 3.81
N ASP A 108 -6.03 8.14 3.12
CA ASP A 108 -5.84 8.37 1.69
C ASP A 108 -4.41 8.87 1.41
N ALA A 109 -3.92 9.86 2.21
CA ALA A 109 -2.55 10.34 2.12
C ALA A 109 -1.53 9.21 2.37
N ALA A 110 -1.73 8.42 3.42
CA ALA A 110 -0.84 7.31 3.78
C ALA A 110 -0.78 6.25 2.69
N SER A 111 -1.90 5.97 2.00
CA SER A 111 -1.98 4.89 1.02
C SER A 111 -1.30 5.22 -0.31
N ARG A 112 -1.46 6.42 -0.84
CA ARG A 112 -1.10 6.73 -2.23
C ARG A 112 -0.39 8.06 -2.46
N ASN A 113 -0.43 9.00 -1.51
CA ASN A 113 0.26 10.25 -1.72
C ASN A 113 1.78 10.07 -1.51
N HIS A 114 2.55 10.37 -2.53
CA HIS A 114 4.01 10.21 -2.47
C HIS A 114 4.71 11.44 -1.85
N ASN A 115 3.98 12.55 -1.62
CA ASN A 115 4.54 13.72 -0.94
C ASN A 115 4.31 13.62 0.57
N PRO A 116 5.35 13.34 1.37
CA PRO A 116 5.21 13.19 2.81
C PRO A 116 4.76 14.47 3.51
N VAL A 117 5.01 15.66 2.90
CA VAL A 117 4.58 16.94 3.46
C VAL A 117 3.05 17.07 3.49
N VAL A 118 2.32 16.42 2.57
CA VAL A 118 0.85 16.39 2.61
C VAL A 118 0.37 15.65 3.85
N LEU A 119 0.93 14.47 4.12
CA LEU A 119 0.61 13.68 5.30
C LEU A 119 0.96 14.44 6.59
N GLU A 120 2.15 15.02 6.66
CA GLU A 120 2.59 15.82 7.79
C GLU A 120 1.66 17.03 8.03
N THR A 121 1.19 17.69 6.96
CA THR A 121 0.26 18.83 7.06
C THR A 121 -1.06 18.40 7.70
N LEU A 122 -1.60 17.24 7.35
CA LEU A 122 -2.82 16.70 7.97
C LEU A 122 -2.61 16.41 9.46
N ILE A 123 -1.53 15.73 9.82
CA ILE A 123 -1.25 15.35 11.22
C ILE A 123 -1.05 16.62 12.08
N ARG A 124 -0.25 17.58 11.61
CA ARG A 124 -0.03 18.86 12.33
C ARG A 124 -1.30 19.71 12.45
N ALA A 125 -2.26 19.49 11.58
CA ALA A 125 -3.58 20.15 11.68
C ALA A 125 -4.56 19.37 12.59
N GLY A 126 -4.13 18.29 13.24
CA GLY A 126 -4.92 17.55 14.23
C GLY A 126 -5.61 16.30 13.69
N ALA A 127 -5.22 15.78 12.51
CA ALA A 127 -5.73 14.49 12.04
C ALA A 127 -5.32 13.37 13.02
N ASP A 128 -6.28 12.50 13.38
CA ASP A 128 -6.00 11.35 14.24
C ASP A 128 -5.14 10.31 13.51
N VAL A 129 -3.88 10.18 13.97
CA VAL A 129 -2.87 9.27 13.39
C VAL A 129 -3.27 7.80 13.55
N ASN A 130 -4.12 7.49 14.55
CA ASN A 130 -4.60 6.15 14.87
C ASN A 130 -6.07 5.94 14.48
N ALA A 131 -6.67 6.84 13.71
CA ALA A 131 -8.03 6.68 13.21
C ALA A 131 -8.22 5.31 12.57
N LYS A 132 -9.33 4.62 12.90
CA LYS A 132 -9.64 3.30 12.32
C LYS A 132 -10.79 3.44 11.32
N ASN A 133 -10.60 2.86 10.12
CA ASN A 133 -11.66 2.74 9.12
C ASN A 133 -12.63 1.58 9.46
N SER A 134 -13.57 1.25 8.57
CA SER A 134 -14.58 0.19 8.79
C SER A 134 -13.97 -1.21 9.01
N ASN A 135 -12.79 -1.49 8.48
CA ASN A 135 -12.04 -2.73 8.68
C ASN A 135 -11.03 -2.63 9.84
N LYS A 136 -11.13 -1.60 10.68
CA LYS A 136 -10.18 -1.22 11.73
C LYS A 136 -8.77 -0.93 11.24
N TRP A 137 -8.56 -0.69 9.93
CA TRP A 137 -7.27 -0.25 9.45
C TRP A 137 -6.95 1.15 9.97
N SER A 138 -5.73 1.34 10.46
CA SER A 138 -5.16 2.66 10.73
C SER A 138 -4.47 3.22 9.46
N PRO A 139 -4.09 4.51 9.43
CA PRO A 139 -3.26 5.06 8.37
C PRO A 139 -1.97 4.27 8.15
N LEU A 140 -1.37 3.71 9.22
CA LEU A 140 -0.18 2.86 9.12
C LEU A 140 -0.46 1.55 8.37
N HIS A 141 -1.61 0.92 8.55
CA HIS A 141 -2.04 -0.22 7.72
C HIS A 141 -2.17 0.18 6.25
N SER A 142 -2.76 1.36 5.99
CA SER A 142 -2.96 1.87 4.63
C SER A 142 -1.65 2.16 3.90
N SER A 143 -0.57 2.44 4.63
CA SER A 143 0.76 2.73 4.08
C SER A 143 1.40 1.54 3.35
N LYS A 144 0.82 0.32 3.47
CA LYS A 144 1.29 -0.86 2.71
C LYS A 144 1.33 -0.61 1.20
N PHE A 145 0.43 0.22 0.68
CA PHE A 145 0.35 0.55 -0.74
C PHE A 145 1.32 1.66 -1.16
N ASN A 146 1.91 2.38 -0.21
CA ASN A 146 2.80 3.49 -0.50
C ASN A 146 4.25 3.02 -0.62
N LYS A 147 4.90 3.40 -1.71
CA LYS A 147 6.31 3.06 -1.95
C LYS A 147 7.29 4.01 -1.25
N ASN A 148 6.81 5.12 -0.70
CA ASN A 148 7.67 6.09 -0.02
C ASN A 148 7.73 5.78 1.48
N GLU A 149 8.83 5.20 1.92
CA GLU A 149 9.07 4.84 3.33
C GLU A 149 9.04 6.04 4.29
N LYS A 150 9.24 7.27 3.78
CA LYS A 150 9.10 8.49 4.61
C LYS A 150 7.69 8.62 5.20
N ILE A 151 6.67 8.06 4.54
CA ILE A 151 5.29 8.03 5.05
C ILE A 151 5.22 7.19 6.33
N VAL A 152 5.82 5.98 6.32
CA VAL A 152 5.88 5.12 7.51
C VAL A 152 6.66 5.82 8.62
N LYS A 153 7.83 6.40 8.32
CA LYS A 153 8.65 7.14 9.28
C LYS A 153 7.86 8.27 9.97
N LEU A 154 7.11 9.06 9.18
CA LEU A 154 6.30 10.15 9.72
C LEU A 154 5.17 9.64 10.61
N LEU A 155 4.40 8.63 10.15
CA LEU A 155 3.32 8.07 10.95
C LEU A 155 3.84 7.59 12.32
N LEU A 156 4.97 6.88 12.34
CA LEU A 156 5.59 6.40 13.57
C LEU A 156 6.09 7.57 14.44
N ALA A 157 6.74 8.57 13.85
CA ALA A 157 7.22 9.75 14.56
C ALA A 157 6.09 10.55 15.22
N PHE A 158 4.88 10.50 14.68
CA PHE A 158 3.68 11.13 15.24
C PHE A 158 2.83 10.19 16.09
N GLY A 159 3.35 9.03 16.50
CA GLY A 159 2.71 8.14 17.47
C GLY A 159 1.69 7.17 16.86
N ALA A 160 1.87 6.76 15.60
CA ALA A 160 1.09 5.65 15.06
C ALA A 160 1.37 4.36 15.86
N ASP A 161 0.32 3.66 16.26
CA ASP A 161 0.43 2.37 16.92
C ASP A 161 0.98 1.32 15.93
N ILE A 162 2.23 0.90 16.20
CA ILE A 162 2.98 -0.04 15.36
C ILE A 162 2.36 -1.44 15.34
N ASN A 163 1.68 -1.83 16.42
CA ASN A 163 1.06 -3.13 16.58
C ASN A 163 -0.48 -3.05 16.55
N ALA A 164 -1.03 -1.97 15.99
CA ALA A 164 -2.47 -1.85 15.78
C ALA A 164 -3.01 -3.07 15.05
N GLU A 165 -4.12 -3.61 15.51
CA GLU A 165 -4.79 -4.75 14.87
C GLU A 165 -6.00 -4.31 14.07
N ASP A 166 -6.19 -4.91 12.89
CA ASP A 166 -7.41 -4.82 12.10
C ASP A 166 -8.44 -5.90 12.53
N ASP A 167 -9.58 -5.97 11.81
CA ASP A 167 -10.65 -6.94 12.11
C ASP A 167 -10.20 -8.41 12.01
N MET A 168 -9.11 -8.69 11.27
CA MET A 168 -8.52 -10.02 11.14
C MET A 168 -7.33 -10.23 12.07
N LYS A 169 -7.11 -9.32 13.04
CA LYS A 169 -5.91 -9.24 13.89
C LYS A 169 -4.60 -9.07 13.09
N ARG A 170 -4.66 -8.54 11.87
CA ARG A 170 -3.45 -8.24 11.11
C ARG A 170 -2.86 -6.94 11.61
N THR A 171 -1.55 -6.91 11.84
CA THR A 171 -0.78 -5.71 12.13
C THR A 171 -0.25 -5.07 10.83
N PRO A 172 0.26 -3.83 10.87
CA PRO A 172 0.94 -3.23 9.72
C PRO A 172 2.04 -4.10 9.13
N LEU A 173 2.79 -4.83 9.99
CA LEU A 173 3.83 -5.76 9.55
C LEU A 173 3.27 -6.94 8.74
N HIS A 174 2.13 -7.51 9.13
CA HIS A 174 1.44 -8.56 8.35
C HIS A 174 1.10 -8.09 6.94
N LEU A 175 0.64 -6.83 6.82
CA LEU A 175 0.26 -6.27 5.53
C LEU A 175 1.45 -5.87 4.66
N ALA A 176 2.58 -5.53 5.29
CA ALA A 176 3.80 -5.15 4.60
C ALA A 176 4.64 -6.37 4.18
N ALA A 177 4.73 -7.42 5.01
CA ALA A 177 5.62 -8.56 4.84
C ALA A 177 5.53 -9.24 3.45
N PRO A 178 4.35 -9.47 2.84
CA PRO A 178 4.24 -10.14 1.55
C PRO A 178 4.85 -9.37 0.38
N PHE A 179 4.81 -8.03 0.39
CA PHE A 179 5.13 -7.20 -0.78
C PHE A 179 5.92 -5.93 -0.45
N GLY A 180 6.23 -5.70 0.80
CA GLY A 180 7.02 -4.54 1.23
C GLY A 180 8.48 -4.65 0.81
N SER A 181 9.13 -3.48 0.62
CA SER A 181 10.58 -3.42 0.47
C SER A 181 11.28 -3.82 1.76
N TYR A 182 12.51 -4.29 1.64
CA TYR A 182 13.38 -4.57 2.80
C TYR A 182 13.42 -3.37 3.76
N GLU A 183 13.60 -2.16 3.24
CA GLU A 183 13.67 -0.94 4.04
C GLU A 183 12.39 -0.68 4.84
N LYS A 184 11.21 -0.94 4.25
CA LYS A 184 9.94 -0.80 4.95
C LYS A 184 9.80 -1.81 6.09
N ILE A 185 10.15 -3.06 5.85
CA ILE A 185 10.09 -4.12 6.87
C ILE A 185 11.03 -3.78 8.02
N LYS A 186 12.27 -3.43 7.70
CA LYS A 186 13.28 -3.01 8.68
C LYS A 186 12.80 -1.81 9.52
N LEU A 187 12.16 -0.82 8.90
CA LEU A 187 11.59 0.31 9.61
C LEU A 187 10.51 -0.10 10.62
N LEU A 188 9.61 -1.00 10.23
CA LEU A 188 8.54 -1.48 11.11
C LEU A 188 9.11 -2.28 12.27
N LEU A 189 10.06 -3.19 12.01
CA LEU A 189 10.69 -4.03 13.04
C LEU A 189 11.51 -3.18 14.02
N ASN A 190 12.32 -2.24 13.53
CA ASN A 190 13.09 -1.31 14.37
C ASN A 190 12.20 -0.40 15.23
N ALA A 191 10.96 -0.15 14.81
CA ALA A 191 9.97 0.59 15.57
C ALA A 191 9.21 -0.28 16.59
N GLY A 192 9.57 -1.56 16.76
CA GLY A 192 8.95 -2.46 17.72
C GLY A 192 7.73 -3.23 17.20
N ALA A 193 7.61 -3.40 15.88
CA ALA A 193 6.60 -4.31 15.33
C ALA A 193 6.85 -5.73 15.84
N ASN A 194 5.82 -6.39 16.36
CA ASN A 194 5.91 -7.77 16.82
C ASN A 194 6.03 -8.74 15.65
N PRO A 195 7.18 -9.43 15.43
CA PRO A 195 7.36 -10.37 14.33
C PRO A 195 6.55 -11.66 14.51
N ASN A 196 6.06 -11.93 15.75
CA ASN A 196 5.31 -13.12 16.11
C ASN A 196 3.81 -12.85 16.35
N ALA A 197 3.32 -11.66 15.98
CA ALA A 197 1.90 -11.39 16.02
C ALA A 197 1.15 -12.39 15.15
N LEU A 198 -0.04 -12.84 15.60
CA LEU A 198 -0.85 -13.81 14.89
C LEU A 198 -2.19 -13.22 14.46
N THR A 199 -2.56 -13.47 13.22
CA THR A 199 -3.92 -13.20 12.75
C THR A 199 -4.93 -14.14 13.41
N LYS A 200 -6.23 -13.93 13.15
CA LYS A 200 -7.30 -14.87 13.59
C LYS A 200 -7.09 -16.31 13.10
N TYR A 201 -6.31 -16.51 12.05
CA TYR A 201 -6.00 -17.83 11.48
C TYR A 201 -4.60 -18.34 11.86
N GLY A 202 -3.97 -17.76 12.89
CA GLY A 202 -2.64 -18.16 13.34
C GLY A 202 -1.50 -17.74 12.40
N ILE A 203 -1.77 -16.98 11.33
CA ILE A 203 -0.76 -16.56 10.35
C ILE A 203 0.13 -15.48 10.98
N SER A 204 1.45 -15.67 10.93
CA SER A 204 2.45 -14.67 11.31
C SER A 204 2.94 -13.84 10.12
N PRO A 205 3.59 -12.68 10.35
CA PRO A 205 4.24 -11.93 9.27
C PRO A 205 5.22 -12.76 8.45
N LEU A 206 5.94 -13.71 9.09
CA LEU A 206 6.90 -14.58 8.43
C LEU A 206 6.24 -15.52 7.41
N HIS A 207 5.02 -16.03 7.66
CA HIS A 207 4.26 -16.79 6.67
C HIS A 207 4.01 -15.97 5.40
N GLY A 208 3.58 -14.71 5.59
CA GLY A 208 3.32 -13.81 4.47
C GLY A 208 4.58 -13.46 3.66
N ALA A 209 5.69 -13.20 4.35
CA ALA A 209 6.97 -12.94 3.70
C ALA A 209 7.46 -14.18 2.94
N ALA A 210 7.44 -15.34 3.58
CA ALA A 210 7.89 -16.61 3.01
C ALA A 210 7.12 -16.97 1.74
N GLY A 211 5.80 -16.84 1.75
CA GLY A 211 4.98 -17.20 0.59
C GLY A 211 5.07 -16.23 -0.58
N TRP A 212 5.18 -14.92 -0.32
CA TRP A 212 4.91 -13.93 -1.36
C TRP A 212 6.03 -12.92 -1.60
N ASN A 213 6.93 -12.68 -0.62
CA ASN A 213 8.04 -11.76 -0.84
C ASN A 213 9.18 -12.48 -1.60
N LYS A 214 9.63 -11.83 -2.67
CA LYS A 214 10.71 -12.40 -3.51
C LYS A 214 12.10 -12.03 -3.02
N ASP A 215 12.21 -11.09 -2.08
CA ASP A 215 13.50 -10.68 -1.52
C ASP A 215 13.80 -11.50 -0.25
N PRO A 216 14.78 -12.43 -0.28
CA PRO A 216 15.15 -13.23 0.88
C PRO A 216 15.62 -12.39 2.06
N LYS A 217 16.13 -11.17 1.83
CA LYS A 217 16.52 -10.26 2.90
C LYS A 217 15.35 -9.88 3.81
N VAL A 218 14.12 -9.84 3.27
CA VAL A 218 12.91 -9.58 4.07
C VAL A 218 12.65 -10.71 5.06
N VAL A 219 12.79 -11.95 4.60
CA VAL A 219 12.63 -13.14 5.46
C VAL A 219 13.70 -13.15 6.55
N LEU A 220 14.96 -12.91 6.17
CA LEU A 220 16.09 -12.84 7.12
C LEU A 220 15.88 -11.73 8.16
N GLU A 221 15.50 -10.52 7.76
CA GLU A 221 15.26 -9.40 8.69
C GLU A 221 14.16 -9.72 9.73
N ILE A 222 13.08 -10.41 9.28
CA ILE A 222 12.00 -10.83 10.17
C ILE A 222 12.49 -11.91 11.15
N ILE A 223 13.32 -12.87 10.71
CA ILE A 223 13.91 -13.92 11.54
C ILE A 223 14.90 -13.30 12.53
N GLU A 224 15.81 -12.44 12.09
CA GLU A 224 16.80 -11.74 12.93
C GLU A 224 16.12 -10.87 14.00
N SER A 225 14.91 -10.40 13.73
CA SER A 225 14.08 -9.67 14.69
C SER A 225 13.34 -10.58 15.68
N GLY A 226 13.63 -11.89 15.70
CA GLY A 226 13.10 -12.84 16.68
C GLY A 226 11.82 -13.57 16.23
N ALA A 227 11.54 -13.68 14.93
CA ALA A 227 10.43 -14.50 14.46
C ALA A 227 10.65 -15.99 14.72
N ILE A 228 9.60 -16.68 15.14
CA ILE A 228 9.59 -18.14 15.32
C ILE A 228 9.49 -18.81 13.94
N VAL A 229 10.59 -19.44 13.50
CA VAL A 229 10.73 -19.97 12.13
C VAL A 229 9.75 -21.12 11.85
N ASN A 230 9.55 -22.00 12.84
CA ASN A 230 8.71 -23.20 12.71
C ASN A 230 7.30 -23.03 13.30
N ILE A 231 6.82 -21.78 13.39
CA ILE A 231 5.46 -21.55 13.87
C ILE A 231 4.45 -22.15 12.90
N GLY A 232 3.57 -23.04 13.37
CA GLY A 232 2.50 -23.62 12.58
C GLY A 232 1.21 -22.80 12.67
N ILE A 233 0.43 -22.80 11.58
CA ILE A 233 -0.95 -22.30 11.58
C ILE A 233 -1.93 -23.46 11.89
N GLU A 234 -3.24 -23.17 12.01
CA GLU A 234 -4.29 -24.17 12.33
C GLU A 234 -4.29 -25.42 11.44
N VAL A 235 -3.76 -25.32 10.22
CA VAL A 235 -3.59 -26.44 9.28
C VAL A 235 -2.16 -26.98 9.26
N GLU A 236 -1.41 -26.78 10.36
CA GLU A 236 -0.03 -27.22 10.58
C GLU A 236 0.97 -26.79 9.50
N ARG A 237 0.65 -25.75 8.73
CA ARG A 237 1.58 -25.17 7.76
C ARG A 237 2.53 -24.20 8.43
N THR A 238 3.82 -24.38 8.20
CA THR A 238 4.88 -23.47 8.62
C THR A 238 5.20 -22.42 7.55
N PRO A 239 5.96 -21.36 7.84
CA PRO A 239 6.47 -20.44 6.81
C PRO A 239 7.18 -21.16 5.66
N LEU A 240 7.90 -22.26 5.95
CA LEU A 240 8.57 -23.06 4.92
C LEU A 240 7.57 -23.74 3.95
N HIS A 241 6.43 -24.24 4.43
CA HIS A 241 5.36 -24.75 3.58
C HIS A 241 4.78 -23.64 2.67
N GLU A 242 4.60 -22.40 3.19
CA GLU A 242 4.14 -21.28 2.40
C GLU A 242 5.14 -20.90 1.29
N ALA A 243 6.45 -20.90 1.64
CA ALA A 243 7.51 -20.65 0.65
C ALA A 243 7.51 -21.73 -0.44
N ALA A 244 7.48 -23.01 -0.06
CA ALA A 244 7.45 -24.13 -1.00
C ALA A 244 6.27 -24.04 -1.97
N LYS A 245 5.10 -23.64 -1.47
CA LYS A 245 3.87 -23.61 -2.27
C LYS A 245 3.76 -22.39 -3.20
N TRP A 246 4.16 -21.22 -2.74
CA TRP A 246 3.82 -19.95 -3.43
C TRP A 246 5.00 -19.17 -3.93
N ASN A 247 6.19 -19.34 -3.33
CA ASN A 247 7.35 -18.54 -3.72
C ASN A 247 8.02 -19.11 -4.98
N SER A 248 8.42 -18.22 -5.87
CA SER A 248 9.16 -18.58 -7.08
C SER A 248 10.68 -18.40 -6.92
N ASN A 249 11.14 -17.93 -5.76
CA ASN A 249 12.57 -17.71 -5.48
C ASN A 249 13.04 -18.72 -4.43
N SER A 250 13.80 -19.74 -4.86
CA SER A 250 14.37 -20.76 -3.98
C SER A 250 15.25 -20.19 -2.86
N LYS A 251 15.88 -19.01 -3.06
CA LYS A 251 16.67 -18.35 -2.03
C LYS A 251 15.86 -18.01 -0.78
N VAL A 252 14.53 -17.83 -0.91
CA VAL A 252 13.64 -17.65 0.25
C VAL A 252 13.49 -18.96 1.03
N ILE A 253 13.39 -20.09 0.33
CA ILE A 253 13.35 -21.44 0.94
C ILE A 253 14.65 -21.68 1.69
N PHE A 254 15.80 -21.44 1.05
CA PHE A 254 17.12 -21.60 1.68
C PHE A 254 17.29 -20.66 2.88
N ALA A 255 16.84 -19.40 2.78
CA ALA A 255 16.90 -18.48 3.92
C ALA A 255 16.16 -19.00 5.16
N LEU A 256 15.05 -19.72 4.98
CA LEU A 256 14.34 -20.38 6.07
C LEU A 256 15.11 -21.61 6.59
N ILE A 257 15.62 -22.47 5.69
CA ILE A 257 16.34 -23.71 6.03
C ILE A 257 17.64 -23.39 6.77
N ASP A 258 18.41 -22.42 6.30
CA ASP A 258 19.66 -21.96 6.91
C ASP A 258 19.42 -21.35 8.33
N ASN A 259 18.16 -21.01 8.62
CA ASN A 259 17.71 -20.54 9.92
C ASN A 259 16.84 -21.58 10.66
N ASN A 260 17.13 -22.86 10.48
CA ASN A 260 16.55 -24.00 11.19
C ASN A 260 15.06 -24.26 10.93
N ALA A 261 14.57 -23.92 9.72
CA ALA A 261 13.25 -24.41 9.30
C ALA A 261 13.29 -25.95 9.14
N ASP A 262 12.30 -26.61 9.71
CA ASP A 262 12.19 -28.07 9.64
C ASP A 262 11.67 -28.50 8.27
N ILE A 263 12.55 -29.12 7.45
CA ILE A 263 12.25 -29.59 6.11
C ILE A 263 11.35 -30.84 6.08
N PHE A 264 11.27 -31.55 7.20
CA PHE A 264 10.45 -32.76 7.34
C PHE A 264 9.14 -32.51 8.07
N ALA A 265 8.89 -31.27 8.54
CA ALA A 265 7.61 -30.92 9.09
C ALA A 265 6.50 -31.22 8.07
N THR A 266 5.41 -31.81 8.53
CA THR A 266 4.24 -32.16 7.68
C THR A 266 3.06 -31.25 8.01
N ASN A 267 2.28 -30.91 7.00
CA ASN A 267 1.01 -30.22 7.19
C ASN A 267 -0.11 -31.20 7.58
N SER A 268 -1.33 -30.71 7.81
CA SER A 268 -2.52 -31.53 8.16
C SER A 268 -2.90 -32.61 7.15
N LYS A 269 -2.29 -32.63 5.96
CA LYS A 269 -2.46 -33.66 4.94
C LYS A 269 -1.31 -34.69 4.95
N GLY A 270 -0.34 -34.56 5.82
CA GLY A 270 0.88 -35.35 5.84
C GLY A 270 1.90 -34.94 4.77
N GLU A 271 1.72 -33.81 4.07
CA GLU A 271 2.63 -33.34 3.03
C GLU A 271 3.78 -32.53 3.66
N ASN A 272 5.02 -32.85 3.34
CA ASN A 272 6.20 -32.03 3.63
C ASN A 272 6.53 -31.10 2.47
N ILE A 273 7.62 -30.34 2.58
CA ILE A 273 7.97 -29.35 1.54
C ILE A 273 8.27 -29.99 0.19
N PHE A 274 8.80 -31.22 0.15
CA PHE A 274 9.15 -31.92 -1.10
C PHE A 274 7.90 -32.32 -1.87
N ASP A 275 6.83 -32.71 -1.18
CA ASP A 275 5.52 -32.99 -1.79
C ASP A 275 4.91 -31.69 -2.33
N ILE A 276 5.05 -30.60 -1.59
CA ILE A 276 4.43 -29.32 -1.93
C ILE A 276 5.12 -28.62 -3.10
N ILE A 277 6.45 -28.63 -3.21
CA ILE A 277 7.17 -27.99 -4.32
C ILE A 277 6.80 -28.61 -5.68
N GLU A 278 6.36 -29.88 -5.70
CA GLU A 278 5.86 -30.53 -6.92
C GLU A 278 4.64 -29.82 -7.52
N THR A 279 3.91 -29.07 -6.73
CA THR A 279 2.74 -28.29 -7.17
C THR A 279 3.09 -26.84 -7.55
N ASN A 280 4.33 -26.40 -7.31
CA ASN A 280 4.76 -25.03 -7.57
C ASN A 280 5.37 -24.87 -8.96
N GLU A 281 4.53 -24.69 -9.97
CA GLU A 281 4.97 -24.54 -11.37
C GLU A 281 5.92 -23.37 -11.59
N LYS A 282 5.80 -22.31 -10.78
CA LYS A 282 6.71 -21.14 -10.89
C LYS A 282 8.11 -21.45 -10.38
N LEU A 283 8.23 -22.25 -9.33
CA LEU A 283 9.51 -22.69 -8.81
C LEU A 283 10.13 -23.75 -9.73
N LYS A 284 9.33 -24.69 -10.24
CA LYS A 284 9.77 -25.74 -11.18
C LYS A 284 10.44 -25.17 -12.44
N SER A 285 10.07 -23.99 -12.87
CA SER A 285 10.67 -23.31 -14.03
C SER A 285 12.03 -22.68 -13.73
N THR A 286 12.59 -22.86 -12.53
CA THR A 286 13.87 -22.29 -12.09
C THR A 286 14.89 -23.39 -11.74
N ASP A 287 16.17 -23.07 -11.89
CA ASP A 287 17.25 -24.00 -11.49
C ASP A 287 17.19 -24.32 -9.99
N GLY A 288 16.77 -23.36 -9.18
CA GLY A 288 16.65 -23.53 -7.74
C GLY A 288 15.60 -24.57 -7.27
N TYR A 289 14.72 -25.04 -8.14
CA TYR A 289 13.84 -26.17 -7.84
C TYR A 289 14.64 -27.45 -7.58
N TRP A 290 15.62 -27.74 -8.43
CA TRP A 290 16.45 -28.92 -8.30
C TRP A 290 17.34 -28.86 -7.07
N ASP A 291 17.88 -27.68 -6.74
CA ASP A 291 18.67 -27.47 -5.52
C ASP A 291 17.84 -27.82 -4.26
N VAL A 292 16.56 -27.41 -4.22
CA VAL A 292 15.66 -27.75 -3.10
C VAL A 292 15.33 -29.24 -3.07
N ARG A 293 15.10 -29.85 -4.25
CA ARG A 293 14.83 -31.30 -4.33
C ARG A 293 15.97 -32.17 -3.82
N GLU A 294 17.22 -31.75 -4.08
CA GLU A 294 18.40 -32.49 -3.62
C GLU A 294 18.53 -32.57 -2.10
N LEU A 295 17.91 -31.65 -1.36
CA LEU A 295 17.93 -31.67 0.11
C LEU A 295 17.23 -32.90 0.69
N GLN A 296 16.32 -33.54 -0.06
CA GLN A 296 15.64 -34.76 0.35
C GLN A 296 16.61 -35.95 0.54
N PHE A 297 17.76 -35.91 -0.10
CA PHE A 297 18.73 -36.99 -0.16
C PHE A 297 19.98 -36.74 0.69
N ARG A 298 20.04 -35.60 1.38
CA ARG A 298 21.09 -35.22 2.35
C ARG A 298 20.68 -35.56 3.78
#